data_c9ab13e4d94766727a81148881c5b0d1
#
_entry.id   c9ab13e4d94766727a81148881c5b0d1
#
_cell.length_a   1.000
_cell.length_b   1.000
_cell.length_c   1.000
_cell.angle_alpha   90.00
_cell.angle_beta   90.00
_cell.angle_gamma   90.00
#
_symmetry.space_group_name_H-M   'P 1'
#
loop_
_entity.id
_entity.type
_entity.pdbx_description
1 polymer ?
#
loop_
_entity_poly.entity_id
_entity_poly.type
_entity_poly.pdbx_seq_one_letter_code
_entity_poly.pdbx_strand_id
1 'polypeptide(L)'
;MFFKTTLTVAALFAAGVAHAEPAVIYDMGGKFDKSFNQAAFDGAEKWKKESGKAYLEFEISNPTQREQAKRRMAERGADPIVGIGFSQGTSLEKVAKDFPKLKFAIIDSVVNLPNVQSIVFKEHEGSFLVGMMAALASKSGKVG
;
A
#
# COMPACT_ATOMS: atom_id res chain seq x y z
N MET A 1 -20.67 -38.21 54.90
CA MET A 1 -20.12 -36.86 54.74
C MET A 1 -19.39 -36.77 53.41
N PHE A 2 -20.12 -36.38 52.33
CA PHE A 2 -19.57 -36.42 50.94
C PHE A 2 -19.07 -35.03 50.58
N PHE A 3 -17.76 -34.85 50.43
CA PHE A 3 -17.14 -33.63 49.88
C PHE A 3 -17.31 -33.65 48.35
N LYS A 4 -18.13 -32.71 47.83
CA LYS A 4 -18.20 -32.43 46.40
C LYS A 4 -17.12 -31.41 46.06
N THR A 5 -16.06 -31.87 45.41
CA THR A 5 -15.01 -31.00 44.85
C THR A 5 -15.50 -30.49 43.51
N THR A 6 -15.85 -29.20 43.46
CA THR A 6 -16.23 -28.52 42.22
C THR A 6 -14.94 -28.06 41.53
N LEU A 7 -14.63 -28.70 40.40
CA LEU A 7 -13.48 -28.34 39.55
C LEU A 7 -13.90 -27.17 38.64
N THR A 8 -13.44 -25.95 38.98
CA THR A 8 -13.64 -24.77 38.15
C THR A 8 -12.59 -24.77 37.05
N VAL A 9 -12.99 -25.08 35.80
CA VAL A 9 -12.13 -24.96 34.63
C VAL A 9 -12.12 -23.48 34.22
N ALA A 10 -11.04 -22.77 34.51
CA ALA A 10 -10.78 -21.45 34.00
C ALA A 10 -10.33 -21.55 32.53
N ALA A 11 -11.22 -21.29 31.58
CA ALA A 11 -10.86 -21.15 30.18
C ALA A 11 -10.12 -19.81 29.98
N LEU A 12 -8.80 -19.84 29.88
CA LEU A 12 -8.01 -18.70 29.44
C LEU A 12 -8.31 -18.50 27.94
N PHE A 13 -9.14 -17.54 27.62
CA PHE A 13 -9.22 -16.96 26.28
C PHE A 13 -7.92 -16.19 26.05
N ALA A 14 -6.96 -16.80 25.37
CA ALA A 14 -5.87 -16.08 24.74
C ALA A 14 -6.49 -15.24 23.61
N ALA A 15 -6.82 -14.00 23.91
CA ALA A 15 -7.13 -12.99 22.89
C ALA A 15 -5.83 -12.79 22.09
N GLY A 16 -5.68 -13.56 21.01
CA GLY A 16 -4.64 -13.33 20.03
C GLY A 16 -4.83 -11.90 19.53
N VAL A 17 -3.80 -11.07 19.67
CA VAL A 17 -3.76 -9.75 19.05
C VAL A 17 -3.79 -10.01 17.55
N ALA A 18 -4.95 -9.88 16.92
CA ALA A 18 -5.07 -9.95 15.47
C ALA A 18 -4.26 -8.78 14.91
N HIS A 19 -3.02 -9.06 14.51
CA HIS A 19 -2.24 -8.08 13.76
C HIS A 19 -2.93 -7.90 12.41
N ALA A 20 -3.43 -6.71 12.16
CA ALA A 20 -3.94 -6.34 10.85
C ALA A 20 -2.81 -6.49 9.82
N GLU A 21 -3.05 -7.28 8.77
CA GLU A 21 -2.07 -7.45 7.69
C GLU A 21 -2.06 -6.18 6.83
N PRO A 22 -0.87 -5.64 6.47
CA PRO A 22 -0.81 -4.56 5.48
C PRO A 22 -1.33 -5.04 4.12
N ALA A 23 -1.82 -4.10 3.30
CA ALA A 23 -2.21 -4.39 1.93
C ALA A 23 -1.49 -3.47 0.96
N VAL A 24 -1.02 -4.03 -0.17
CA VAL A 24 -0.42 -3.28 -1.27
C VAL A 24 -1.30 -3.41 -2.50
N ILE A 25 -1.66 -2.26 -3.10
CA ILE A 25 -2.50 -2.21 -4.29
C ILE A 25 -1.67 -1.60 -5.42
N TYR A 26 -1.24 -2.45 -6.34
CA TYR A 26 -0.46 -2.05 -7.51
C TYR A 26 -1.34 -1.41 -8.58
N ASP A 27 -0.79 -0.41 -9.28
CA ASP A 27 -1.50 0.20 -10.40
C ASP A 27 -1.45 -0.69 -11.66
N MET A 28 -2.12 -0.22 -12.70
CA MET A 28 -2.16 -0.89 -14.00
C MET A 28 -0.73 -1.14 -14.54
N GLY A 29 -0.55 -2.28 -15.19
CA GLY A 29 0.78 -2.76 -15.63
C GLY A 29 1.23 -3.98 -14.85
N GLY A 30 0.66 -4.20 -13.66
CA GLY A 30 0.98 -5.34 -12.81
C GLY A 30 2.30 -5.21 -12.06
N LYS A 31 2.49 -6.03 -11.04
CA LYS A 31 3.66 -5.97 -10.14
C LYS A 31 5.00 -6.36 -10.79
N PHE A 32 4.98 -6.91 -11.99
CA PHE A 32 6.19 -7.29 -12.75
C PHE A 32 6.42 -6.41 -13.99
N ASP A 33 6.04 -5.13 -13.89
CA ASP A 33 6.18 -4.15 -14.98
C ASP A 33 7.64 -3.74 -15.28
N LYS A 34 8.60 -4.30 -14.56
CA LYS A 34 10.04 -3.98 -14.63
C LYS A 34 10.35 -2.51 -14.35
N SER A 35 9.47 -1.84 -13.61
CA SER A 35 9.54 -0.42 -13.32
C SER A 35 8.93 -0.11 -11.95
N PHE A 36 7.94 0.76 -11.90
CA PHE A 36 7.38 1.38 -10.72
C PHE A 36 6.68 0.40 -9.78
N ASN A 37 5.77 -0.43 -10.31
CA ASN A 37 5.08 -1.43 -9.50
C ASN A 37 6.04 -2.52 -9.00
N GLN A 38 6.99 -2.93 -9.83
CA GLN A 38 7.98 -3.93 -9.41
C GLN A 38 8.85 -3.41 -8.27
N ALA A 39 9.26 -2.15 -8.28
CA ALA A 39 10.02 -1.58 -7.18
C ALA A 39 9.23 -1.61 -5.86
N ALA A 40 7.92 -1.35 -5.90
CA ALA A 40 7.05 -1.47 -4.75
C ALA A 40 6.89 -2.93 -4.29
N PHE A 41 6.76 -3.86 -5.22
CA PHE A 41 6.70 -5.30 -4.94
C PHE A 41 7.99 -5.80 -4.27
N ASP A 42 9.15 -5.43 -4.80
CA ASP A 42 10.45 -5.81 -4.23
C ASP A 42 10.59 -5.27 -2.80
N GLY A 43 10.11 -4.05 -2.54
CA GLY A 43 10.06 -3.46 -1.20
C GLY A 43 9.15 -4.22 -0.25
N ALA A 44 7.96 -4.64 -0.71
CA ALA A 44 7.02 -5.42 0.08
C ALA A 44 7.56 -6.83 0.41
N GLU A 45 8.17 -7.51 -0.56
CA GLU A 45 8.80 -8.81 -0.36
C GLU A 45 10.02 -8.72 0.60
N LYS A 46 10.81 -7.64 0.50
CA LYS A 46 11.89 -7.38 1.45
C LYS A 46 11.34 -7.23 2.87
N TRP A 47 10.31 -6.41 3.04
CA TRP A 47 9.65 -6.24 4.34
C TRP A 47 9.10 -7.56 4.89
N LYS A 48 8.44 -8.36 4.07
CA LYS A 48 7.92 -9.69 4.43
C LYS A 48 9.04 -10.61 4.91
N LYS A 49 10.16 -10.64 4.20
CA LYS A 49 11.34 -11.43 4.55
C LYS A 49 11.95 -11.00 5.88
N GLU A 50 12.08 -9.70 6.11
CA GLU A 50 12.71 -9.14 7.32
C GLU A 50 11.79 -9.23 8.55
N SER A 51 10.48 -9.02 8.37
CA SER A 51 9.51 -9.04 9.47
C SER A 51 8.96 -10.41 9.81
N GLY A 52 9.03 -11.36 8.87
CA GLY A 52 8.35 -12.67 8.97
C GLY A 52 6.82 -12.57 8.88
N LYS A 53 6.26 -11.41 8.49
CA LYS A 53 4.81 -11.16 8.42
C LYS A 53 4.31 -11.24 6.99
N ALA A 54 3.06 -11.66 6.81
CA ALA A 54 2.38 -11.63 5.52
C ALA A 54 1.82 -10.23 5.22
N TYR A 55 1.51 -9.99 3.95
CA TYR A 55 0.74 -8.85 3.48
C TYR A 55 -0.26 -9.29 2.42
N LEU A 56 -1.32 -8.52 2.25
CA LEU A 56 -2.30 -8.70 1.18
C LEU A 56 -1.87 -7.92 -0.05
N GLU A 57 -2.20 -8.41 -1.24
CA GLU A 57 -1.90 -7.69 -2.47
C GLU A 57 -3.08 -7.72 -3.44
N PHE A 58 -3.14 -6.70 -4.29
CA PHE A 58 -4.09 -6.61 -5.39
C PHE A 58 -3.48 -5.84 -6.57
N GLU A 59 -3.65 -6.37 -7.78
CA GLU A 59 -3.21 -5.73 -9.03
C GLU A 59 -4.42 -5.13 -9.73
N ILE A 60 -4.38 -3.84 -10.03
CA ILE A 60 -5.42 -3.14 -10.78
C ILE A 60 -5.27 -3.48 -12.27
N SER A 61 -6.27 -4.12 -12.84
CA SER A 61 -6.35 -4.39 -14.28
C SER A 61 -7.30 -3.44 -15.03
N ASN A 62 -8.18 -2.75 -14.27
CA ASN A 62 -9.13 -1.78 -14.81
C ASN A 62 -9.28 -0.60 -13.83
N PRO A 63 -9.28 0.65 -14.31
CA PRO A 63 -9.40 1.84 -13.46
C PRO A 63 -10.59 1.83 -12.49
N THR A 64 -11.70 1.22 -12.87
CA THR A 64 -12.91 1.12 -12.02
C THR A 64 -12.73 0.26 -10.78
N GLN A 65 -11.71 -0.59 -10.75
CA GLN A 65 -11.40 -1.45 -9.61
C GLN A 65 -10.71 -0.71 -8.45
N ARG A 66 -10.13 0.48 -8.71
CA ARG A 66 -9.28 1.20 -7.74
C ARG A 66 -9.97 1.44 -6.40
N GLU A 67 -11.20 1.95 -6.41
CA GLU A 67 -11.95 2.19 -5.17
C GLU A 67 -12.36 0.87 -4.51
N GLN A 68 -12.92 -0.05 -5.29
CA GLN A 68 -13.42 -1.32 -4.76
C GLN A 68 -12.31 -2.18 -4.14
N ALA A 69 -11.11 -2.21 -4.74
CA ALA A 69 -9.97 -2.93 -4.19
C ALA A 69 -9.59 -2.41 -2.80
N LYS A 70 -9.47 -1.08 -2.65
CA LYS A 70 -9.15 -0.45 -1.35
C LYS A 70 -10.23 -0.70 -0.31
N ARG A 71 -11.50 -0.57 -0.71
CA ARG A 71 -12.64 -0.81 0.16
C ARG A 71 -12.66 -2.25 0.67
N ARG A 72 -12.46 -3.23 -0.21
CA ARG A 72 -12.35 -4.65 0.18
C ARG A 72 -11.20 -4.90 1.16
N MET A 73 -10.03 -4.28 0.96
CA MET A 73 -8.93 -4.41 1.90
C MET A 73 -9.26 -3.76 3.25
N ALA A 74 -9.90 -2.59 3.26
CA ALA A 74 -10.34 -1.92 4.47
C ALA A 74 -11.40 -2.73 5.24
N GLU A 75 -12.40 -3.30 4.54
CA GLU A 75 -13.42 -4.17 5.13
C GLU A 75 -12.84 -5.47 5.71
N ARG A 76 -11.73 -5.96 5.18
CA ARG A 76 -10.99 -7.09 5.73
C ARG A 76 -10.10 -6.71 6.92
N GLY A 77 -10.05 -5.43 7.27
CA GLY A 77 -9.24 -4.92 8.38
C GLY A 77 -7.75 -4.77 8.06
N ALA A 78 -7.37 -4.66 6.79
CA ALA A 78 -5.98 -4.41 6.43
C ALA A 78 -5.51 -3.03 6.94
N ASP A 79 -4.34 -2.98 7.53
CA ASP A 79 -3.75 -1.75 8.09
C ASP A 79 -2.20 -1.86 8.15
N PRO A 80 -1.44 -1.01 7.45
CA PRO A 80 -1.89 0.02 6.50
C PRO A 80 -2.31 -0.51 5.11
N ILE A 81 -3.05 0.31 4.36
CA ILE A 81 -3.37 0.07 2.95
C ILE A 81 -2.54 1.02 2.09
N VAL A 82 -1.67 0.47 1.25
CA VAL A 82 -0.73 1.22 0.40
C VAL A 82 -1.21 1.21 -1.04
N GLY A 83 -1.49 2.38 -1.59
CA GLY A 83 -1.80 2.58 -3.02
C GLY A 83 -0.55 2.98 -3.79
N ILE A 84 -0.23 2.25 -4.85
CA ILE A 84 0.95 2.50 -5.69
C ILE A 84 0.53 3.31 -6.92
N GLY A 85 1.04 4.55 -7.00
CA GLY A 85 0.85 5.43 -8.15
C GLY A 85 -0.19 6.53 -7.94
N PHE A 86 0.06 7.68 -8.58
CA PHE A 86 -0.77 8.90 -8.48
C PHE A 86 -2.22 8.69 -8.91
N SER A 87 -2.45 7.80 -9.86
CA SER A 87 -3.80 7.51 -10.38
C SER A 87 -4.76 6.96 -9.31
N GLN A 88 -4.21 6.51 -8.18
CA GLN A 88 -4.98 5.96 -7.06
C GLN A 88 -5.45 7.03 -6.06
N GLY A 89 -4.98 8.29 -6.18
CA GLY A 89 -5.20 9.36 -5.20
C GLY A 89 -6.66 9.60 -4.87
N THR A 90 -7.49 9.88 -5.86
CA THR A 90 -8.93 10.16 -5.66
C THR A 90 -9.67 9.01 -4.99
N SER A 91 -9.41 7.77 -5.43
CA SER A 91 -10.06 6.60 -4.86
C SER A 91 -9.57 6.30 -3.44
N LEU A 92 -8.28 6.54 -3.16
CA LEU A 92 -7.71 6.37 -1.83
C LEU A 92 -8.27 7.43 -0.86
N GLU A 93 -8.34 8.68 -1.28
CA GLU A 93 -8.93 9.75 -0.47
C GLU A 93 -10.36 9.43 -0.04
N LYS A 94 -11.17 8.95 -0.98
CA LYS A 94 -12.57 8.58 -0.72
C LYS A 94 -12.66 7.45 0.31
N VAL A 95 -11.91 6.37 0.12
CA VAL A 95 -11.94 5.23 1.04
C VAL A 95 -11.34 5.60 2.40
N ALA A 96 -10.28 6.40 2.45
CA ALA A 96 -9.69 6.83 3.71
C ALA A 96 -10.63 7.70 4.57
N LYS A 97 -11.51 8.50 3.95
CA LYS A 97 -12.58 9.24 4.63
C LYS A 97 -13.62 8.31 5.26
N ASP A 98 -13.97 7.22 4.55
CA ASP A 98 -14.96 6.25 5.04
C ASP A 98 -14.40 5.33 6.15
N PHE A 99 -13.07 5.16 6.20
CA PHE A 99 -12.37 4.33 7.20
C PHE A 99 -11.35 5.14 8.02
N PRO A 100 -11.79 6.11 8.84
CA PRO A 100 -10.89 7.06 9.51
C PRO A 100 -9.97 6.43 10.56
N LYS A 101 -10.25 5.21 11.00
CA LYS A 101 -9.43 4.47 11.98
C LYS A 101 -8.29 3.68 11.34
N LEU A 102 -8.36 3.41 10.03
CA LEU A 102 -7.32 2.71 9.31
C LEU A 102 -6.27 3.69 8.78
N LYS A 103 -5.07 3.21 8.61
CA LYS A 103 -3.95 3.97 8.04
C LYS A 103 -3.82 3.66 6.55
N PHE A 104 -3.54 4.70 5.80
CA PHE A 104 -3.30 4.59 4.36
C PHE A 104 -1.96 5.20 4.01
N ALA A 105 -1.37 4.72 2.93
CA ALA A 105 -0.24 5.38 2.30
C ALA A 105 -0.48 5.46 0.79
N ILE A 106 0.03 6.52 0.18
CA ILE A 106 0.01 6.66 -1.28
C ILE A 106 1.42 7.01 -1.76
N ILE A 107 1.84 6.34 -2.82
CA ILE A 107 3.11 6.59 -3.48
C ILE A 107 2.86 7.45 -4.71
N ASP A 108 3.69 8.49 -4.87
CA ASP A 108 3.69 9.38 -6.02
C ASP A 108 2.43 10.27 -6.14
N SER A 109 1.83 10.62 -5.00
CA SER A 109 0.71 11.57 -4.95
C SER A 109 0.57 12.18 -3.55
N VAL A 110 -0.19 13.27 -3.45
CA VAL A 110 -0.52 13.92 -2.18
C VAL A 110 -2.01 13.81 -1.91
N VAL A 111 -2.36 13.23 -0.76
CA VAL A 111 -3.72 13.19 -0.22
C VAL A 111 -3.68 13.79 1.18
N ASN A 112 -4.34 14.93 1.35
CA ASN A 112 -4.31 15.68 2.61
C ASN A 112 -5.39 15.20 3.60
N LEU A 113 -5.14 14.05 4.23
CA LEU A 113 -5.99 13.48 5.28
C LEU A 113 -5.12 13.02 6.46
N PRO A 114 -5.63 13.10 7.70
CA PRO A 114 -4.85 12.78 8.91
C PRO A 114 -4.43 11.31 9.01
N ASN A 115 -5.13 10.42 8.32
CA ASN A 115 -4.87 8.98 8.28
C ASN A 115 -4.19 8.52 6.97
N VAL A 116 -3.66 9.45 6.16
CA VAL A 116 -2.95 9.16 4.90
C VAL A 116 -1.53 9.68 4.96
N GLN A 117 -0.56 8.79 4.79
CA GLN A 117 0.83 9.12 4.54
C GLN A 117 1.05 9.28 3.03
N SER A 118 1.38 10.47 2.58
CA SER A 118 1.76 10.74 1.19
C SER A 118 3.28 10.67 1.02
N ILE A 119 3.73 9.95 0.01
CA ILE A 119 5.15 9.76 -0.30
C ILE A 119 5.37 10.23 -1.74
N VAL A 120 6.20 11.25 -1.90
CA VAL A 120 6.57 11.84 -3.20
C VAL A 120 8.08 11.86 -3.35
N PHE A 121 8.54 11.89 -4.58
CA PHE A 121 9.96 11.92 -4.93
C PHE A 121 10.34 13.25 -5.54
N LYS A 122 11.64 13.57 -5.56
CA LYS A 122 12.18 14.75 -6.23
C LYS A 122 12.43 14.48 -7.72
N GLU A 123 11.37 14.11 -8.44
CA GLU A 123 11.42 13.69 -9.84
C GLU A 123 12.02 14.75 -10.75
N HIS A 124 11.82 16.03 -10.42
CA HIS A 124 12.37 17.17 -11.15
C HIS A 124 13.91 17.16 -11.16
N GLU A 125 14.58 16.68 -10.10
CA GLU A 125 16.03 16.57 -10.05
C GLU A 125 16.53 15.50 -11.05
N GLY A 126 15.90 14.33 -11.06
CA GLY A 126 16.22 13.27 -12.03
C GLY A 126 15.88 13.67 -13.47
N SER A 127 14.71 14.27 -13.67
CA SER A 127 14.26 14.73 -14.99
C SER A 127 15.18 15.82 -15.56
N PHE A 128 15.70 16.71 -14.72
CA PHE A 128 16.69 17.71 -15.15
C PHE A 128 17.94 17.06 -15.72
N LEU A 129 18.50 16.06 -15.02
CA LEU A 129 19.69 15.35 -15.49
C LEU A 129 19.44 14.60 -16.80
N VAL A 130 18.32 13.92 -16.90
CA VAL A 130 17.92 13.20 -18.13
C VAL A 130 17.68 14.18 -19.28
N GLY A 131 17.04 15.32 -19.00
CA GLY A 131 16.84 16.41 -19.97
C GLY A 131 18.16 16.98 -20.49
N MET A 132 19.15 17.20 -19.62
CA MET A 132 20.49 17.61 -20.02
C MET A 132 21.15 16.57 -20.92
N MET A 133 21.09 15.29 -20.56
CA MET A 133 21.66 14.22 -21.38
C MET A 133 20.98 14.16 -22.75
N ALA A 134 19.67 14.27 -22.82
CA ALA A 134 18.91 14.27 -24.07
C ALA A 134 19.31 15.48 -24.95
N ALA A 135 19.44 16.66 -24.36
CA ALA A 135 19.84 17.88 -25.09
C ALA A 135 21.26 17.74 -25.65
N LEU A 136 22.20 17.20 -24.89
CA LEU A 136 23.60 16.96 -25.33
C LEU A 136 23.69 15.88 -26.42
N ALA A 137 22.84 14.89 -26.37
CA ALA A 137 22.80 13.81 -27.39
C ALA A 137 22.03 14.20 -28.66
N SER A 138 21.19 15.22 -28.60
CA SER A 138 20.35 15.64 -29.73
C SER A 138 21.18 16.26 -30.86
N LYS A 139 21.10 15.68 -32.06
CA LYS A 139 21.71 16.25 -33.28
C LYS A 139 20.91 17.40 -33.88
N SER A 140 19.63 17.50 -33.58
CA SER A 140 18.73 18.54 -34.07
C SER A 140 18.59 19.75 -33.13
N GLY A 141 19.10 19.64 -31.91
CA GLY A 141 18.86 20.63 -30.84
C GLY A 141 17.42 20.60 -30.28
N LYS A 142 16.60 19.65 -30.71
CA LYS A 142 15.22 19.46 -30.23
C LYS A 142 15.15 18.24 -29.34
N VAL A 143 14.42 18.38 -28.23
CA VAL A 143 14.13 17.31 -27.26
C VAL A 143 12.62 17.33 -27.00
N GLY A 144 11.99 16.18 -26.92
CA GLY A 144 10.57 16.02 -26.65
C GLY A 144 10.24 14.60 -26.27
#